data_a00f631bc0af29dd5a21a38303de2312
#
_entry.id   a00f631bc0af29dd5a21a38303de2312
#
_cell.length_a   1.000
_cell.length_b   1.000
_cell.length_c   1.000
_cell.angle_alpha   90.00
_cell.angle_beta   90.00
_cell.angle_gamma   90.00
#
_symmetry.space_group_name_H-M   'P 1'
#
loop_
_entity.id
_entity.type
_entity.pdbx_description
1 polymer ?
#
loop_
_entity_poly.entity_id
_entity_poly.type
_entity_poly.pdbx_seq_one_letter_code
_entity_poly.pdbx_strand_id
1 'polypeptide(L)'
;MKWKGLLFTVLMIAMLILSACGQDASTPATGKSKESDTSEKKLKIGLSVSDLTLERWQHDRDFFVDKAEELGAEVIVQSANGDEAKQLSQIQNMLSQDLDALVIIAINSDSLTTVVEQANGEGVPVLAYDRLINGADIAAYVSFDNVRVGEMQAEYLVNLQPSGNYFLMGGSPTDNNAKMFREGQMNIIQPLVDSGAIKIVGDQWTKDWDANEALKIMENALTANKNDIDVVVASNDNTAGGAIQALDAQGLVGKVLISGQDADLAAIQRIAEGKQTMTVYKPIEAIATKSAEVAIQLAKGEKVTSDTTVNNGVIDVPFIQLDPISVGKDDIMNTIIADKFHTYEDVYKNVPESERP
;
A
#
# COMPACT_ATOMS: atom_id res chain seq x y z
N MET A 1 59.05 -29.66 -28.88
CA MET A 1 58.90 -31.07 -29.27
C MET A 1 57.45 -31.25 -29.67
N LYS A 2 57.19 -31.25 -30.98
CA LYS A 2 56.76 -32.39 -31.81
C LYS A 2 55.33 -32.88 -31.40
N TRP A 3 54.32 -33.03 -32.15
CA TRP A 3 54.09 -33.04 -33.62
C TRP A 3 52.64 -33.47 -33.85
N LYS A 4 51.96 -32.84 -34.80
CA LYS A 4 51.21 -33.43 -35.95
C LYS A 4 49.92 -34.19 -35.56
N GLY A 5 48.82 -34.02 -36.19
CA GLY A 5 48.37 -33.77 -37.53
C GLY A 5 47.20 -34.69 -37.77
N LEU A 6 46.27 -34.50 -38.55
CA LEU A 6 45.95 -34.61 -39.96
C LEU A 6 44.46 -34.84 -40.08
N LEU A 7 43.73 -34.00 -40.67
CA LEU A 7 43.10 -34.04 -42.03
C LEU A 7 42.47 -35.38 -42.48
N PHE A 8 41.23 -35.32 -42.92
CA PHE A 8 40.65 -35.93 -44.14
C PHE A 8 39.18 -36.23 -43.91
N THR A 9 38.21 -36.16 -44.76
CA THR A 9 37.98 -35.59 -46.12
C THR A 9 36.47 -35.75 -46.39
N VAL A 10 35.89 -34.77 -46.98
CA VAL A 10 34.78 -34.72 -47.95
C VAL A 10 34.29 -36.06 -48.50
N LEU A 11 32.95 -36.28 -48.56
CA LEU A 11 32.34 -36.77 -49.78
C LEU A 11 30.87 -36.33 -49.92
N MET A 12 30.64 -35.62 -51.01
CA MET A 12 29.38 -35.36 -51.71
C MET A 12 28.81 -36.62 -52.31
N ILE A 13 27.49 -36.86 -52.28
CA ILE A 13 26.78 -37.47 -53.37
C ILE A 13 25.37 -36.91 -53.46
N ALA A 14 25.10 -36.22 -54.56
CA ALA A 14 23.78 -35.86 -55.03
C ALA A 14 23.30 -37.02 -55.97
N MET A 15 22.02 -37.36 -55.89
CA MET A 15 21.33 -37.96 -57.05
C MET A 15 19.83 -37.62 -57.04
N LEU A 16 19.46 -37.01 -58.15
CA LEU A 16 18.11 -36.78 -58.67
C LEU A 16 17.51 -38.12 -59.18
N ILE A 17 16.19 -38.20 -59.34
CA ILE A 17 15.41 -38.55 -60.52
C ILE A 17 13.95 -38.84 -60.12
N LEU A 18 13.01 -38.04 -60.52
CA LEU A 18 12.05 -38.04 -61.67
C LEU A 18 10.84 -38.98 -61.54
N SER A 19 9.70 -38.36 -61.49
CA SER A 19 8.44 -38.55 -62.26
C SER A 19 7.75 -39.91 -62.33
N ALA A 20 6.49 -39.90 -61.94
CA ALA A 20 5.42 -40.45 -62.76
C ALA A 20 4.05 -39.90 -62.35
N CYS A 21 3.33 -39.38 -63.36
CA CYS A 21 1.90 -39.02 -63.25
C CYS A 21 1.04 -40.28 -63.13
N GLY A 22 -0.08 -40.12 -62.39
CA GLY A 22 -1.19 -41.06 -62.38
C GLY A 22 -2.43 -40.36 -61.83
N GLN A 23 -3.44 -40.27 -62.67
CA GLN A 23 -4.68 -39.50 -62.55
C GLN A 23 -5.74 -40.20 -61.69
N ASP A 24 -6.66 -39.40 -61.13
CA ASP A 24 -8.02 -39.64 -60.68
C ASP A 24 -8.31 -40.41 -59.37
N ALA A 25 -8.81 -39.63 -58.35
CA ALA A 25 -10.15 -39.81 -57.80
C ALA A 25 -10.41 -38.79 -56.71
N SER A 26 -11.46 -38.03 -56.86
CA SER A 26 -12.07 -37.06 -56.00
C SER A 26 -12.48 -37.63 -54.62
N THR A 27 -11.96 -37.04 -53.51
CA THR A 27 -12.63 -37.06 -52.20
C THR A 27 -12.39 -35.71 -51.50
N PRO A 28 -13.39 -35.11 -50.85
CA PRO A 28 -13.27 -33.74 -50.33
C PRO A 28 -12.32 -33.67 -49.14
N ALA A 29 -11.31 -32.82 -49.27
CA ALA A 29 -10.41 -32.46 -48.18
C ALA A 29 -11.18 -31.70 -47.11
N THR A 30 -11.41 -32.31 -45.96
CA THR A 30 -11.70 -31.65 -44.71
C THR A 30 -10.55 -30.71 -44.38
N GLY A 31 -10.80 -29.43 -44.57
CA GLY A 31 -9.91 -28.37 -44.12
C GLY A 31 -9.69 -28.50 -42.61
N LYS A 32 -8.49 -28.91 -42.23
CA LYS A 32 -7.99 -28.61 -40.88
C LYS A 32 -7.86 -27.10 -40.81
N SER A 33 -8.80 -26.44 -40.14
CA SER A 33 -8.61 -25.11 -39.62
C SER A 33 -7.31 -25.15 -38.80
N LYS A 34 -6.31 -24.38 -39.22
CA LYS A 34 -5.26 -23.97 -38.30
C LYS A 34 -6.01 -23.24 -37.16
N GLU A 35 -6.15 -23.88 -36.04
CA GLU A 35 -6.31 -23.13 -34.76
C GLU A 35 -5.11 -22.19 -34.72
N SER A 36 -5.38 -20.91 -34.95
CA SER A 36 -4.45 -19.86 -34.55
C SER A 36 -4.38 -19.93 -33.04
N ASP A 37 -3.33 -20.48 -32.54
CA ASP A 37 -2.90 -20.33 -31.14
C ASP A 37 -2.52 -18.84 -30.98
N THR A 38 -3.52 -17.98 -30.90
CA THR A 38 -3.40 -16.64 -30.36
C THR A 38 -3.46 -16.80 -28.85
N SER A 39 -2.37 -17.25 -28.24
CA SER A 39 -2.13 -16.93 -26.83
C SER A 39 -2.11 -15.41 -26.76
N GLU A 40 -3.21 -14.81 -26.29
CA GLU A 40 -3.22 -13.38 -25.99
C GLU A 40 -2.04 -13.13 -25.05
N LYS A 41 -1.14 -12.21 -25.45
CA LYS A 41 -0.02 -11.80 -24.60
C LYS A 41 -0.61 -11.33 -23.27
N LYS A 42 -0.30 -12.01 -22.16
CA LYS A 42 -0.72 -11.57 -20.84
C LYS A 42 -0.18 -10.16 -20.58
N LEU A 43 -1.01 -9.31 -20.05
CA LEU A 43 -0.59 -7.99 -19.57
C LEU A 43 0.43 -8.15 -18.43
N LYS A 44 1.48 -7.34 -18.42
CA LYS A 44 2.51 -7.34 -17.40
C LYS A 44 2.40 -6.07 -16.55
N ILE A 45 2.20 -6.23 -15.27
CA ILE A 45 2.09 -5.13 -14.32
C ILE A 45 3.26 -5.19 -13.34
N GLY A 46 4.02 -4.09 -13.23
CA GLY A 46 5.00 -3.93 -12.16
C GLY A 46 4.32 -3.43 -10.89
N LEU A 47 4.58 -4.06 -9.75
CA LEU A 47 4.16 -3.61 -8.42
C LEU A 47 5.38 -3.33 -7.55
N SER A 48 5.65 -2.04 -7.32
CA SER A 48 6.72 -1.57 -6.43
C SER A 48 6.16 -1.30 -5.04
N VAL A 49 6.51 -2.15 -4.08
CA VAL A 49 6.07 -2.06 -2.68
C VAL A 49 7.15 -1.35 -1.86
N SER A 50 6.75 -0.38 -1.03
CA SER A 50 7.66 0.37 -0.15
C SER A 50 8.44 -0.53 0.80
N ASP A 51 7.72 -1.37 1.54
CA ASP A 51 8.26 -2.37 2.46
C ASP A 51 7.21 -3.47 2.72
N LEU A 52 7.60 -4.52 3.44
CA LEU A 52 6.69 -5.60 3.88
C LEU A 52 6.75 -5.81 5.40
N THR A 53 7.27 -4.82 6.14
CA THR A 53 7.35 -4.86 7.60
C THR A 53 6.04 -4.43 8.26
N LEU A 54 5.31 -3.48 7.65
CA LEU A 54 3.97 -3.15 8.05
C LEU A 54 3.01 -4.24 7.55
N GLU A 55 2.15 -4.74 8.46
CA GLU A 55 1.23 -5.86 8.21
C GLU A 55 0.37 -5.62 6.97
N ARG A 56 -0.18 -4.41 6.84
CA ARG A 56 -1.05 -4.06 5.71
C ARG A 56 -0.41 -4.33 4.34
N TRP A 57 0.87 -4.00 4.13
CA TRP A 57 1.51 -4.16 2.81
C TRP A 57 1.63 -5.59 2.33
N GLN A 58 1.61 -6.57 3.26
CA GLN A 58 1.53 -7.98 2.90
C GLN A 58 0.16 -8.32 2.33
N HIS A 59 -0.91 -7.86 2.98
CA HIS A 59 -2.28 -8.03 2.51
C HIS A 59 -2.55 -7.24 1.22
N ASP A 60 -2.12 -5.97 1.15
CA ASP A 60 -2.23 -5.14 -0.06
C ASP A 60 -1.62 -5.83 -1.28
N ARG A 61 -0.39 -6.37 -1.15
CA ARG A 61 0.29 -7.12 -2.19
C ARG A 61 -0.50 -8.36 -2.61
N ASP A 62 -0.92 -9.16 -1.65
CA ASP A 62 -1.56 -10.45 -1.94
C ASP A 62 -2.90 -10.24 -2.64
N PHE A 63 -3.78 -9.38 -2.12
CA PHE A 63 -5.05 -9.05 -2.78
C PHE A 63 -4.88 -8.41 -4.15
N PHE A 64 -3.86 -7.53 -4.31
CA PHE A 64 -3.57 -6.94 -5.61
C PHE A 64 -3.15 -7.99 -6.64
N VAL A 65 -2.21 -8.86 -6.25
CA VAL A 65 -1.70 -9.92 -7.15
C VAL A 65 -2.82 -10.88 -7.52
N ASP A 66 -3.56 -11.39 -6.53
CA ASP A 66 -4.67 -12.32 -6.75
C ASP A 66 -5.70 -11.73 -7.72
N LYS A 67 -6.07 -10.46 -7.54
CA LYS A 67 -7.04 -9.79 -8.42
C LYS A 67 -6.50 -9.54 -9.81
N ALA A 68 -5.25 -9.11 -9.94
CA ALA A 68 -4.63 -8.88 -11.24
C ALA A 68 -4.48 -10.19 -12.03
N GLU A 69 -4.11 -11.30 -11.37
CA GLU A 69 -4.03 -12.62 -11.98
C GLU A 69 -5.41 -13.16 -12.38
N GLU A 70 -6.45 -12.94 -11.56
CA GLU A 70 -7.85 -13.23 -11.91
C GLU A 70 -8.27 -12.51 -13.19
N LEU A 71 -7.81 -11.27 -13.37
CA LEU A 71 -8.07 -10.44 -14.56
C LEU A 71 -7.16 -10.77 -15.76
N GLY A 72 -6.30 -11.79 -15.62
CA GLY A 72 -5.45 -12.33 -16.69
C GLY A 72 -4.09 -11.65 -16.86
N ALA A 73 -3.64 -10.84 -15.91
CA ALA A 73 -2.30 -10.25 -15.93
C ALA A 73 -1.25 -11.13 -15.27
N GLU A 74 0.03 -10.80 -15.51
CA GLU A 74 1.19 -11.24 -14.76
C GLU A 74 1.68 -10.06 -13.92
N VAL A 75 1.98 -10.28 -12.63
CA VAL A 75 2.46 -9.23 -11.73
C VAL A 75 3.91 -9.47 -11.34
N ILE A 76 4.77 -8.48 -11.58
CA ILE A 76 6.17 -8.47 -11.15
C ILE A 76 6.26 -7.64 -9.87
N VAL A 77 6.40 -8.31 -8.72
CA VAL A 77 6.47 -7.64 -7.42
C VAL A 77 7.92 -7.40 -7.00
N GLN A 78 8.21 -6.18 -6.56
CA GLN A 78 9.49 -5.82 -5.93
C GLN A 78 9.25 -5.05 -4.63
N SER A 79 9.92 -5.44 -3.55
CA SER A 79 9.89 -4.71 -2.28
C SER A 79 11.22 -4.04 -2.00
N ALA A 80 11.16 -2.76 -1.71
CA ALA A 80 12.34 -1.95 -1.44
C ALA A 80 12.84 -2.05 0.01
N ASN A 81 11.99 -2.56 0.93
CA ASN A 81 12.28 -2.68 2.36
C ASN A 81 12.66 -1.33 3.01
N GLY A 82 11.96 -0.26 2.65
CA GLY A 82 12.17 1.09 3.19
C GLY A 82 13.37 1.85 2.61
N ASP A 83 14.07 1.29 1.61
CA ASP A 83 15.23 1.92 0.97
C ASP A 83 14.81 2.61 -0.34
N GLU A 84 14.83 3.96 -0.35
CA GLU A 84 14.45 4.78 -1.51
C GLU A 84 15.32 4.51 -2.74
N ALA A 85 16.64 4.37 -2.56
CA ALA A 85 17.55 4.13 -3.68
C ALA A 85 17.32 2.75 -4.30
N LYS A 86 17.02 1.76 -3.46
CA LYS A 86 16.61 0.43 -3.89
C LYS A 86 15.28 0.47 -4.64
N GLN A 87 14.28 1.24 -4.17
CA GLN A 87 13.01 1.41 -4.87
C GLN A 87 13.22 1.93 -6.28
N LEU A 88 13.99 3.02 -6.44
CA LEU A 88 14.32 3.59 -7.75
C LEU A 88 14.98 2.58 -8.67
N SER A 89 16.01 1.88 -8.18
CA SER A 89 16.73 0.84 -8.96
C SER A 89 15.82 -0.32 -9.35
N GLN A 90 14.94 -0.77 -8.47
CA GLN A 90 13.98 -1.84 -8.75
C GLN A 90 12.96 -1.42 -9.81
N ILE A 91 12.45 -0.18 -9.74
CA ILE A 91 11.51 0.34 -10.76
C ILE A 91 12.20 0.38 -12.13
N GLN A 92 13.43 0.89 -12.23
CA GLN A 92 14.20 0.89 -13.49
C GLN A 92 14.41 -0.52 -14.05
N ASN A 93 14.69 -1.50 -13.16
CA ASN A 93 14.82 -2.90 -13.56
C ASN A 93 13.50 -3.50 -14.05
N MET A 94 12.37 -3.13 -13.43
CA MET A 94 11.04 -3.59 -13.88
C MET A 94 10.67 -2.99 -15.23
N LEU A 95 10.94 -1.71 -15.48
CA LEU A 95 10.69 -1.05 -16.76
C LEU A 95 11.40 -1.78 -17.92
N SER A 96 12.60 -2.32 -17.70
CA SER A 96 13.33 -3.09 -18.70
C SER A 96 12.69 -4.44 -19.08
N GLN A 97 11.56 -4.81 -18.47
CA GLN A 97 10.88 -6.10 -18.67
C GLN A 97 9.58 -5.99 -19.48
N ASP A 98 9.43 -4.94 -20.30
CA ASP A 98 8.26 -4.70 -21.15
C ASP A 98 6.93 -4.66 -20.37
N LEU A 99 6.86 -3.81 -19.35
CA LEU A 99 5.63 -3.59 -18.58
C LEU A 99 4.55 -2.91 -19.41
N ASP A 100 3.29 -3.27 -19.16
CA ASP A 100 2.11 -2.60 -19.73
C ASP A 100 1.54 -1.54 -18.74
N ALA A 101 1.83 -1.64 -17.43
CA ALA A 101 1.57 -0.61 -16.41
C ALA A 101 2.51 -0.77 -15.22
N LEU A 102 2.71 0.32 -14.46
CA LEU A 102 3.52 0.34 -13.25
C LEU A 102 2.70 0.89 -12.07
N VAL A 103 2.65 0.14 -10.97
CA VAL A 103 1.96 0.51 -9.73
C VAL A 103 3.02 0.74 -8.65
N ILE A 104 2.95 1.87 -7.95
CA ILE A 104 3.96 2.26 -6.97
C ILE A 104 3.30 2.63 -5.64
N ILE A 105 3.76 1.98 -4.56
CA ILE A 105 3.58 2.42 -3.19
C ILE A 105 4.85 3.18 -2.80
N ALA A 106 4.82 4.50 -2.83
CA ALA A 106 5.99 5.34 -2.66
C ALA A 106 6.56 5.26 -1.24
N ILE A 107 7.89 5.16 -1.10
CA ILE A 107 8.59 5.38 0.18
C ILE A 107 8.65 6.88 0.47
N ASN A 108 9.04 7.64 -0.54
CA ASN A 108 9.13 9.09 -0.50
C ASN A 108 8.33 9.67 -1.67
N SER A 109 7.31 10.45 -1.33
CA SER A 109 6.39 11.03 -2.31
C SER A 109 7.06 12.00 -3.30
N ASP A 110 8.22 12.56 -2.94
CA ASP A 110 8.90 13.63 -3.68
C ASP A 110 10.11 13.13 -4.49
N SER A 111 10.46 11.83 -4.44
CA SER A 111 11.71 11.30 -5.03
C SER A 111 11.54 10.53 -6.35
N LEU A 112 10.32 10.37 -6.84
CA LEU A 112 10.01 9.44 -7.93
C LEU A 112 9.87 10.10 -9.31
N THR A 113 9.99 11.42 -9.41
CA THR A 113 9.76 12.17 -10.66
C THR A 113 10.53 11.58 -11.85
N THR A 114 11.83 11.33 -11.69
CA THR A 114 12.68 10.84 -12.79
C THR A 114 12.26 9.47 -13.30
N VAL A 115 11.89 8.53 -12.42
CA VAL A 115 11.46 7.18 -12.86
C VAL A 115 10.06 7.18 -13.43
N VAL A 116 9.17 8.09 -12.99
CA VAL A 116 7.87 8.30 -13.61
C VAL A 116 8.01 8.91 -15.00
N GLU A 117 8.89 9.90 -15.17
CA GLU A 117 9.21 10.45 -16.50
C GLU A 117 9.77 9.38 -17.46
N GLN A 118 10.65 8.50 -16.95
CA GLN A 118 11.16 7.37 -17.71
C GLN A 118 10.03 6.43 -18.12
N ALA A 119 9.18 6.01 -17.19
CA ALA A 119 8.03 5.12 -17.47
C ALA A 119 7.11 5.73 -18.55
N ASN A 120 6.76 7.01 -18.41
CA ASN A 120 5.95 7.74 -19.40
C ASN A 120 6.64 7.81 -20.77
N GLY A 121 7.97 8.03 -20.81
CA GLY A 121 8.78 8.04 -22.03
C GLY A 121 8.81 6.68 -22.74
N GLU A 122 8.66 5.59 -22.02
CA GLU A 122 8.55 4.22 -22.52
C GLU A 122 7.08 3.81 -22.82
N GLY A 123 6.11 4.70 -22.54
CA GLY A 123 4.68 4.45 -22.74
C GLY A 123 4.05 3.58 -21.66
N VAL A 124 4.68 3.46 -20.50
CA VAL A 124 4.20 2.71 -19.34
C VAL A 124 3.48 3.66 -18.39
N PRO A 125 2.13 3.61 -18.28
CA PRO A 125 1.38 4.46 -17.36
C PRO A 125 1.68 4.10 -15.91
N VAL A 126 1.72 5.13 -15.04
CA VAL A 126 2.01 4.96 -13.61
C VAL A 126 0.77 5.20 -12.78
N LEU A 127 0.45 4.24 -11.92
CA LEU A 127 -0.57 4.33 -10.87
C LEU A 127 0.10 4.55 -9.51
N ALA A 128 -0.26 5.64 -8.82
CA ALA A 128 0.07 5.80 -7.41
C ALA A 128 -0.93 5.02 -6.56
N TYR A 129 -0.44 4.08 -5.76
CA TYR A 129 -1.25 3.24 -4.89
C TYR A 129 -1.08 3.67 -3.43
N ASP A 130 -2.16 3.99 -2.75
CA ASP A 130 -2.29 4.49 -1.37
C ASP A 130 -1.51 5.79 -1.12
N ARG A 131 -0.25 5.91 -1.53
CA ARG A 131 0.62 7.08 -1.33
C ARG A 131 0.75 7.89 -2.59
N LEU A 132 0.40 9.18 -2.52
CA LEU A 132 0.50 10.11 -3.64
C LEU A 132 1.97 10.32 -4.05
N ILE A 133 2.22 10.35 -5.35
CA ILE A 133 3.50 10.74 -5.93
C ILE A 133 3.41 12.20 -6.37
N ASN A 134 4.24 13.05 -5.77
CA ASN A 134 4.30 14.47 -6.06
C ASN A 134 5.24 14.77 -7.23
N GLY A 135 5.02 15.90 -7.90
CA GLY A 135 5.95 16.44 -8.89
C GLY A 135 6.11 15.62 -10.17
N ALA A 136 5.19 14.71 -10.48
CA ALA A 136 5.26 13.81 -11.63
C ALA A 136 3.91 13.63 -12.33
N ASP A 137 3.92 13.37 -13.63
CA ASP A 137 2.73 13.08 -14.44
C ASP A 137 2.35 11.59 -14.26
N ILE A 138 1.48 11.31 -13.29
CA ILE A 138 0.94 9.97 -13.03
C ILE A 138 -0.46 9.82 -13.62
N ALA A 139 -0.81 8.62 -14.07
CA ALA A 139 -2.06 8.37 -14.77
C ALA A 139 -3.30 8.37 -13.85
N ALA A 140 -3.14 7.93 -12.61
CA ALA A 140 -4.18 7.90 -11.58
C ALA A 140 -3.59 7.73 -10.17
N TYR A 141 -4.42 8.01 -9.18
CA TYR A 141 -4.16 7.77 -7.76
C TYR A 141 -5.32 7.02 -7.15
N VAL A 142 -5.07 5.92 -6.46
CA VAL A 142 -6.08 5.15 -5.71
C VAL A 142 -5.69 5.17 -4.24
N SER A 143 -6.54 5.73 -3.40
CA SER A 143 -6.31 5.82 -1.95
C SER A 143 -7.62 6.09 -1.20
N PHE A 144 -7.51 6.21 0.10
CA PHE A 144 -8.58 6.68 0.98
C PHE A 144 -8.57 8.21 1.09
N ASP A 145 -9.66 8.77 1.63
CA ASP A 145 -9.66 10.17 2.07
C ASP A 145 -8.76 10.33 3.30
N ASN A 146 -7.50 10.67 3.05
CA ASN A 146 -6.49 10.73 4.10
C ASN A 146 -6.67 11.94 5.03
N VAL A 147 -7.28 13.04 4.58
CA VAL A 147 -7.67 14.15 5.47
C VAL A 147 -8.78 13.66 6.40
N ARG A 148 -9.79 12.95 5.85
CA ARG A 148 -10.86 12.37 6.65
C ARG A 148 -10.37 11.35 7.68
N VAL A 149 -9.36 10.54 7.33
CA VAL A 149 -8.69 9.65 8.31
C VAL A 149 -8.20 10.44 9.52
N GLY A 150 -7.47 11.54 9.29
CA GLY A 150 -6.98 12.40 10.37
C GLY A 150 -8.10 13.03 11.20
N GLU A 151 -9.17 13.50 10.53
CA GLU A 151 -10.35 14.02 11.22
C GLU A 151 -11.00 12.96 12.10
N MET A 152 -11.22 11.74 11.60
CA MET A 152 -11.81 10.62 12.35
C MET A 152 -10.99 10.27 13.60
N GLN A 153 -9.66 10.26 13.50
CA GLN A 153 -8.77 10.04 14.65
C GLN A 153 -9.01 11.10 15.74
N ALA A 154 -8.99 12.37 15.33
CA ALA A 154 -9.14 13.48 16.25
C ALA A 154 -10.57 13.58 16.81
N GLU A 155 -11.60 13.44 15.98
CA GLU A 155 -13.01 13.45 16.41
C GLU A 155 -13.28 12.40 17.48
N TYR A 156 -12.79 11.16 17.27
CA TYR A 156 -13.01 10.08 18.23
C TYR A 156 -12.40 10.41 19.59
N LEU A 157 -11.14 10.88 19.59
CA LEU A 157 -10.44 11.23 20.84
C LEU A 157 -11.02 12.47 21.52
N VAL A 158 -11.36 13.52 20.76
CA VAL A 158 -11.95 14.76 21.29
C VAL A 158 -13.33 14.51 21.89
N ASN A 159 -14.15 13.62 21.31
CA ASN A 159 -15.44 13.25 21.88
C ASN A 159 -15.32 12.57 23.26
N LEU A 160 -14.21 11.86 23.52
CA LEU A 160 -13.96 11.22 24.81
C LEU A 160 -13.23 12.14 25.78
N GLN A 161 -12.33 12.99 25.30
CA GLN A 161 -11.48 13.89 26.10
C GLN A 161 -11.40 15.26 25.43
N PRO A 162 -12.39 16.16 25.58
CA PRO A 162 -12.47 17.43 24.85
C PRO A 162 -11.50 18.51 25.34
N SER A 163 -10.68 18.21 26.34
CA SER A 163 -9.70 19.14 26.91
C SER A 163 -8.52 18.36 27.49
N GLY A 164 -7.38 19.04 27.69
CA GLY A 164 -6.20 18.46 28.32
C GLY A 164 -4.95 18.56 27.47
N ASN A 165 -3.95 17.76 27.82
CA ASN A 165 -2.63 17.74 27.21
C ASN A 165 -2.57 16.71 26.09
N TYR A 166 -2.45 17.16 24.84
CA TYR A 166 -2.40 16.34 23.64
C TYR A 166 -0.97 16.24 23.09
N PHE A 167 -0.54 15.04 22.78
CA PHE A 167 0.70 14.78 22.04
C PHE A 167 0.37 14.30 20.63
N LEU A 168 0.91 14.98 19.63
CA LEU A 168 0.71 14.62 18.23
C LEU A 168 1.89 13.78 17.73
N MET A 169 1.62 12.51 17.37
CA MET A 169 2.61 11.57 16.84
C MET A 169 2.33 11.32 15.36
N GLY A 170 3.02 12.06 14.49
CA GLY A 170 2.89 11.94 13.05
C GLY A 170 3.60 10.70 12.49
N GLY A 171 3.24 10.33 11.27
CA GLY A 171 3.92 9.28 10.51
C GLY A 171 5.24 9.75 9.88
N SER A 172 5.68 9.06 8.80
CA SER A 172 6.91 9.44 8.10
C SER A 172 6.77 10.81 7.43
N PRO A 173 7.71 11.73 7.63
CA PRO A 173 7.66 13.07 7.04
C PRO A 173 7.83 13.06 5.51
N THR A 174 8.34 11.97 4.93
CA THR A 174 8.50 11.77 3.47
C THR A 174 7.25 11.22 2.80
N ASP A 175 6.25 10.81 3.58
CA ASP A 175 4.97 10.30 3.10
C ASP A 175 3.92 11.41 3.08
N ASN A 176 3.34 11.68 1.92
CA ASN A 176 2.31 12.71 1.78
C ASN A 176 1.06 12.41 2.62
N ASN A 177 0.71 11.13 2.81
CA ASN A 177 -0.43 10.72 3.65
C ASN A 177 -0.27 11.20 5.09
N ALA A 178 0.94 11.14 5.65
CA ALA A 178 1.20 11.60 7.01
C ALA A 178 0.89 13.10 7.18
N LYS A 179 1.17 13.91 6.14
CA LYS A 179 0.83 15.34 6.11
C LYS A 179 -0.68 15.56 6.05
N MET A 180 -1.39 14.79 5.21
CA MET A 180 -2.85 14.85 5.11
C MET A 180 -3.55 14.42 6.40
N PHE A 181 -3.06 13.36 7.08
CA PHE A 181 -3.57 12.97 8.40
C PHE A 181 -3.40 14.11 9.40
N ARG A 182 -2.22 14.77 9.45
CA ARG A 182 -2.00 15.90 10.35
C ARG A 182 -2.92 17.07 10.01
N GLU A 183 -3.18 17.37 8.74
CA GLU A 183 -4.15 18.36 8.33
C GLU A 183 -5.54 18.04 8.90
N GLY A 184 -6.03 16.82 8.68
CA GLY A 184 -7.31 16.38 9.22
C GLY A 184 -7.37 16.42 10.75
N GLN A 185 -6.32 15.96 11.44
CA GLN A 185 -6.22 16.06 12.89
C GLN A 185 -6.36 17.50 13.37
N MET A 186 -5.67 18.43 12.70
CA MET A 186 -5.68 19.84 13.08
C MET A 186 -6.99 20.55 12.71
N ASN A 187 -7.72 20.12 11.67
CA ASN A 187 -9.07 20.63 11.38
C ASN A 187 -10.00 20.51 12.62
N ILE A 188 -9.83 19.45 13.39
CA ILE A 188 -10.65 19.18 14.58
C ILE A 188 -10.02 19.76 15.85
N ILE A 189 -8.72 19.64 16.02
CA ILE A 189 -8.02 20.01 17.27
C ILE A 189 -7.76 21.52 17.37
N GLN A 190 -7.43 22.20 16.27
CA GLN A 190 -7.01 23.60 16.30
C GLN A 190 -8.03 24.55 16.94
N PRO A 191 -9.35 24.45 16.67
CA PRO A 191 -10.34 25.30 17.35
C PRO A 191 -10.34 25.12 18.88
N LEU A 192 -10.02 23.93 19.37
CA LEU A 192 -9.95 23.64 20.80
C LEU A 192 -8.63 24.14 21.44
N VAL A 193 -7.55 24.16 20.65
CA VAL A 193 -6.28 24.80 21.04
C VAL A 193 -6.47 26.32 21.14
N ASP A 194 -7.12 26.92 20.16
CA ASP A 194 -7.38 28.37 20.11
C ASP A 194 -8.26 28.84 21.28
N SER A 195 -9.20 27.98 21.71
CA SER A 195 -10.02 28.25 22.89
C SER A 195 -9.32 28.00 24.24
N GLY A 196 -8.14 27.36 24.21
CA GLY A 196 -7.39 26.97 25.39
C GLY A 196 -7.91 25.69 26.08
N ALA A 197 -8.84 24.97 25.48
CA ALA A 197 -9.33 23.69 26.00
C ALA A 197 -8.28 22.59 25.86
N ILE A 198 -7.61 22.54 24.72
CA ILE A 198 -6.53 21.59 24.44
C ILE A 198 -5.18 22.33 24.44
N LYS A 199 -4.18 21.72 25.04
CA LYS A 199 -2.79 22.12 24.96
C LYS A 199 -1.98 21.08 24.20
N ILE A 200 -1.41 21.42 23.08
CA ILE A 200 -0.44 20.56 22.40
C ILE A 200 0.88 20.61 23.17
N VAL A 201 1.25 19.49 23.81
CA VAL A 201 2.46 19.37 24.64
C VAL A 201 3.65 18.77 23.87
N GLY A 202 3.44 18.37 22.64
CA GLY A 202 4.46 17.95 21.71
C GLY A 202 3.87 17.56 20.37
N ASP A 203 4.67 17.70 19.31
CA ASP A 203 4.36 17.36 17.94
C ASP A 203 5.63 16.82 17.27
N GLN A 204 5.65 15.51 16.99
CA GLN A 204 6.81 14.82 16.46
C GLN A 204 6.43 13.90 15.32
N TRP A 205 7.29 13.81 14.31
CA TRP A 205 7.16 12.92 13.17
C TRP A 205 7.97 11.64 13.42
N THR A 206 7.38 10.49 13.08
CA THR A 206 8.01 9.18 13.25
C THR A 206 8.62 8.75 11.93
N LYS A 207 9.96 8.84 11.83
CA LYS A 207 10.68 8.45 10.63
C LYS A 207 10.34 7.00 10.25
N ASP A 208 10.09 6.78 8.96
CA ASP A 208 9.83 5.48 8.33
C ASP A 208 8.66 4.69 8.97
N TRP A 209 7.76 5.39 9.70
CA TRP A 209 6.67 4.75 10.45
C TRP A 209 7.15 3.73 11.49
N ASP A 210 8.41 3.83 11.94
CA ASP A 210 9.07 2.82 12.77
C ASP A 210 8.58 2.87 14.23
N ALA A 211 8.11 1.72 14.74
CA ALA A 211 7.60 1.61 16.10
C ALA A 211 8.67 1.87 17.18
N ASN A 212 9.94 1.59 16.91
CA ASN A 212 11.01 1.85 17.88
C ASN A 212 11.34 3.34 17.94
N GLU A 213 11.20 4.08 16.82
CA GLU A 213 11.28 5.54 16.85
C GLU A 213 10.09 6.14 17.62
N ALA A 214 8.86 5.62 17.40
CA ALA A 214 7.69 6.03 18.16
C ALA A 214 7.84 5.78 19.67
N LEU A 215 8.41 4.63 20.05
CA LEU A 215 8.75 4.32 21.45
C LEU A 215 9.67 5.39 22.05
N LYS A 216 10.79 5.69 21.41
CA LYS A 216 11.75 6.71 21.88
C LYS A 216 11.14 8.11 21.96
N ILE A 217 10.34 8.47 20.95
CA ILE A 217 9.62 9.76 20.94
C ILE A 217 8.69 9.84 22.15
N MET A 218 7.94 8.78 22.45
CA MET A 218 6.99 8.77 23.56
C MET A 218 7.70 8.75 24.91
N GLU A 219 8.77 7.98 25.09
CA GLU A 219 9.60 8.00 26.32
C GLU A 219 10.11 9.41 26.64
N ASN A 220 10.63 10.11 25.60
CA ASN A 220 11.09 11.48 25.72
C ASN A 220 9.93 12.44 26.05
N ALA A 221 8.78 12.28 25.41
CA ALA A 221 7.60 13.10 25.65
C ALA A 221 7.07 12.95 27.08
N LEU A 222 6.98 11.71 27.57
CA LEU A 222 6.56 11.42 28.96
C LEU A 222 7.51 12.04 29.98
N THR A 223 8.82 11.93 29.75
CA THR A 223 9.82 12.56 30.62
C THR A 223 9.70 14.08 30.62
N ALA A 224 9.64 14.71 29.44
CA ALA A 224 9.56 16.16 29.28
C ALA A 224 8.30 16.75 29.93
N ASN A 225 7.19 16.03 29.85
CA ASN A 225 5.88 16.43 30.38
C ASN A 225 5.57 15.84 31.77
N LYS A 226 6.51 15.15 32.42
CA LYS A 226 6.32 14.55 33.75
C LYS A 226 5.12 13.60 33.81
N ASN A 227 4.92 12.83 32.74
CA ASN A 227 3.79 11.92 32.52
C ASN A 227 2.42 12.62 32.44
N ASP A 228 2.36 13.94 32.27
CA ASP A 228 1.13 14.73 32.18
C ASP A 228 0.70 14.87 30.70
N ILE A 229 0.28 13.73 30.11
CA ILE A 229 -0.27 13.60 28.77
C ILE A 229 -1.59 12.84 28.87
N ASP A 230 -2.66 13.43 28.36
CA ASP A 230 -4.01 12.84 28.41
C ASP A 230 -4.33 12.06 27.13
N VAL A 231 -3.82 12.55 25.99
CA VAL A 231 -4.14 12.01 24.67
C VAL A 231 -2.90 11.96 23.78
N VAL A 232 -2.72 10.85 23.05
CA VAL A 232 -1.76 10.68 21.98
C VAL A 232 -2.50 10.50 20.67
N VAL A 233 -2.37 11.47 19.75
CA VAL A 233 -2.92 11.36 18.41
C VAL A 233 -1.86 10.71 17.52
N ALA A 234 -1.86 9.37 17.50
CA ALA A 234 -0.95 8.58 16.69
C ALA A 234 -1.54 8.33 15.30
N SER A 235 -0.72 8.53 14.26
CA SER A 235 -1.19 8.49 12.88
C SER A 235 -1.43 7.07 12.34
N ASN A 236 -0.80 6.03 12.93
CA ASN A 236 -1.10 4.64 12.58
C ASN A 236 -0.88 3.67 13.76
N ASP A 237 -1.27 2.41 13.58
CA ASP A 237 -1.26 1.37 14.60
C ASP A 237 0.16 0.90 14.98
N ASN A 238 1.09 0.93 14.04
CA ASN A 238 2.49 0.57 14.30
C ASN A 238 3.16 1.61 15.24
N THR A 239 2.98 2.90 14.95
CA THR A 239 3.48 3.99 15.81
C THR A 239 2.74 4.05 17.14
N ALA A 240 1.41 3.82 17.14
CA ALA A 240 0.63 3.67 18.38
C ALA A 240 1.16 2.53 19.24
N GLY A 241 1.53 1.39 18.64
CA GLY A 241 2.14 0.26 19.34
C GLY A 241 3.43 0.62 20.04
N GLY A 242 4.32 1.38 19.38
CA GLY A 242 5.54 1.90 19.99
C GLY A 242 5.25 2.86 21.16
N ALA A 243 4.31 3.80 20.98
CA ALA A 243 3.90 4.71 22.05
C ALA A 243 3.29 3.96 23.25
N ILE A 244 2.47 2.95 23.01
CA ILE A 244 1.86 2.13 24.06
C ILE A 244 2.90 1.41 24.91
N GLN A 245 4.00 0.95 24.33
CA GLN A 245 5.10 0.34 25.10
C GLN A 245 5.72 1.35 26.11
N ALA A 246 5.91 2.60 25.72
CA ALA A 246 6.39 3.65 26.61
C ALA A 246 5.35 3.97 27.71
N LEU A 247 4.06 4.02 27.34
CA LEU A 247 2.97 4.24 28.29
C LEU A 247 2.87 3.09 29.31
N ASP A 248 3.07 1.85 28.88
CA ASP A 248 3.04 0.65 29.74
C ASP A 248 4.15 0.70 30.79
N ALA A 249 5.36 1.06 30.39
CA ALA A 249 6.50 1.23 31.29
C ALA A 249 6.24 2.28 32.43
N GLN A 250 5.28 3.19 32.22
CA GLN A 250 4.88 4.21 33.21
C GLN A 250 3.54 3.88 33.88
N GLY A 251 2.90 2.74 33.58
CA GLY A 251 1.59 2.36 34.12
C GLY A 251 0.45 3.28 33.63
N LEU A 252 0.55 3.82 32.42
CA LEU A 252 -0.38 4.77 31.80
C LEU A 252 -1.26 4.16 30.72
N VAL A 253 -1.04 2.90 30.34
CA VAL A 253 -1.89 2.18 29.36
C VAL A 253 -3.34 2.13 29.85
N GLY A 254 -4.28 2.44 28.94
CA GLY A 254 -5.71 2.54 29.24
C GLY A 254 -6.14 3.79 30.02
N LYS A 255 -5.19 4.65 30.42
CA LYS A 255 -5.44 5.96 31.03
C LYS A 255 -5.26 7.09 30.03
N VAL A 256 -4.21 6.98 29.21
CA VAL A 256 -3.96 7.89 28.09
C VAL A 256 -4.71 7.36 26.87
N LEU A 257 -5.55 8.19 26.26
CA LEU A 257 -6.25 7.84 25.04
C LEU A 257 -5.28 7.86 23.85
N ILE A 258 -5.40 6.89 22.94
CA ILE A 258 -4.52 6.82 21.79
C ILE A 258 -5.25 6.33 20.54
N SER A 259 -5.07 7.05 19.41
CA SER A 259 -5.58 6.66 18.11
C SER A 259 -4.61 5.73 17.35
N GLY A 260 -5.09 5.21 16.24
CA GLY A 260 -4.33 4.48 15.25
C GLY A 260 -4.98 4.53 13.89
N GLN A 261 -4.45 3.76 12.96
CA GLN A 261 -4.96 3.53 11.61
C GLN A 261 -4.38 2.23 11.07
N ASP A 262 -5.05 1.60 10.14
CA ASP A 262 -4.77 0.38 9.36
C ASP A 262 -5.45 -0.88 9.92
N ALA A 263 -5.90 -0.87 11.17
CA ALA A 263 -6.54 -2.01 11.84
C ALA A 263 -5.64 -3.26 11.89
N ASP A 264 -4.33 -3.08 12.13
CA ASP A 264 -3.39 -4.18 12.34
C ASP A 264 -3.92 -5.15 13.42
N LEU A 265 -3.69 -6.46 13.27
CA LEU A 265 -4.20 -7.44 14.23
C LEU A 265 -3.81 -7.10 15.67
N ALA A 266 -2.55 -6.71 15.88
CA ALA A 266 -2.07 -6.31 17.21
C ALA A 266 -2.79 -5.07 17.76
N ALA A 267 -3.24 -4.15 16.91
CA ALA A 267 -4.00 -2.97 17.32
C ALA A 267 -5.43 -3.32 17.68
N ILE A 268 -6.10 -4.15 16.88
CA ILE A 268 -7.46 -4.62 17.19
C ILE A 268 -7.47 -5.42 18.50
N GLN A 269 -6.44 -6.22 18.78
CA GLN A 269 -6.27 -6.88 20.08
C GLN A 269 -6.12 -5.86 21.21
N ARG A 270 -5.28 -4.83 21.04
CA ARG A 270 -5.12 -3.76 22.02
C ARG A 270 -6.43 -2.98 22.26
N ILE A 271 -7.23 -2.75 21.21
CA ILE A 271 -8.54 -2.11 21.34
C ILE A 271 -9.52 -3.01 22.11
N ALA A 272 -9.56 -4.30 21.76
CA ALA A 272 -10.39 -5.28 22.47
C ALA A 272 -10.03 -5.36 23.97
N GLU A 273 -8.74 -5.26 24.30
CA GLU A 273 -8.20 -5.26 25.67
C GLU A 273 -8.33 -3.89 26.38
N GLY A 274 -8.74 -2.82 25.69
CA GLY A 274 -8.82 -1.45 26.26
C GLY A 274 -7.48 -0.74 26.42
N LYS A 275 -6.44 -1.17 25.70
CA LYS A 275 -5.09 -0.61 25.73
C LYS A 275 -4.84 0.45 24.65
N GLN A 276 -5.60 0.41 23.57
CA GLN A 276 -5.69 1.40 22.50
C GLN A 276 -7.14 1.84 22.37
N THR A 277 -7.38 3.12 22.09
CA THR A 277 -8.74 3.68 22.13
C THR A 277 -9.52 3.36 20.85
N MET A 278 -8.87 3.55 19.70
CA MET A 278 -9.49 3.36 18.41
C MET A 278 -8.43 3.16 17.32
N THR A 279 -8.88 2.72 16.16
CA THR A 279 -8.15 2.77 14.90
C THR A 279 -9.05 3.26 13.77
N VAL A 280 -8.47 3.72 12.67
CA VAL A 280 -9.19 3.95 11.43
C VAL A 280 -8.92 2.77 10.50
N TYR A 281 -9.94 1.98 10.25
CA TYR A 281 -9.88 0.85 9.32
C TYR A 281 -9.96 1.34 7.89
N LYS A 282 -9.01 0.90 7.10
CA LYS A 282 -8.96 1.06 5.65
C LYS A 282 -9.18 -0.31 5.03
N PRO A 283 -10.34 -0.60 4.40
CA PRO A 283 -10.59 -1.91 3.79
C PRO A 283 -9.54 -2.24 2.72
N ILE A 284 -8.51 -3.02 3.09
CA ILE A 284 -7.33 -3.27 2.25
C ILE A 284 -7.69 -4.07 0.99
N GLU A 285 -8.59 -5.05 1.10
CA GLU A 285 -9.06 -5.80 -0.06
C GLU A 285 -9.72 -4.86 -1.10
N ALA A 286 -10.49 -3.87 -0.64
CA ALA A 286 -11.17 -2.93 -1.53
C ALA A 286 -10.18 -2.04 -2.31
N ILE A 287 -9.17 -1.47 -1.63
CA ILE A 287 -8.17 -0.64 -2.31
C ILE A 287 -7.28 -1.48 -3.25
N ALA A 288 -6.87 -2.68 -2.83
CA ALA A 288 -6.04 -3.56 -3.62
C ALA A 288 -6.75 -4.04 -4.89
N THR A 289 -8.00 -4.50 -4.74
CA THR A 289 -8.86 -4.90 -5.87
C THR A 289 -9.09 -3.73 -6.83
N LYS A 290 -9.45 -2.56 -6.30
CA LYS A 290 -9.66 -1.37 -7.12
C LYS A 290 -8.40 -0.94 -7.86
N SER A 291 -7.24 -0.99 -7.20
CA SER A 291 -5.96 -0.65 -7.84
C SER A 291 -5.56 -1.64 -8.91
N ALA A 292 -5.83 -2.94 -8.74
CA ALA A 292 -5.59 -3.94 -9.77
C ALA A 292 -6.50 -3.71 -11.00
N GLU A 293 -7.80 -3.40 -10.79
CA GLU A 293 -8.72 -3.06 -11.88
C GLU A 293 -8.24 -1.82 -12.65
N VAL A 294 -7.82 -0.77 -11.95
CA VAL A 294 -7.30 0.46 -12.56
C VAL A 294 -5.98 0.20 -13.30
N ALA A 295 -5.09 -0.60 -12.74
CA ALA A 295 -3.84 -0.98 -13.39
C ALA A 295 -4.09 -1.75 -14.70
N ILE A 296 -5.05 -2.69 -14.72
CA ILE A 296 -5.48 -3.41 -15.94
C ILE A 296 -6.08 -2.45 -16.97
N GLN A 297 -6.91 -1.50 -16.55
CA GLN A 297 -7.48 -0.48 -17.43
C GLN A 297 -6.36 0.34 -18.08
N LEU A 298 -5.39 0.82 -17.31
CA LEU A 298 -4.24 1.55 -17.80
C LEU A 298 -3.38 0.71 -18.75
N ALA A 299 -3.11 -0.56 -18.42
CA ALA A 299 -2.34 -1.49 -19.25
C ALA A 299 -2.99 -1.75 -20.63
N LYS A 300 -4.32 -1.64 -20.71
CA LYS A 300 -5.08 -1.71 -21.99
C LYS A 300 -5.06 -0.38 -22.77
N GLY A 301 -4.41 0.66 -22.26
CA GLY A 301 -4.40 1.99 -22.87
C GLY A 301 -5.72 2.76 -22.67
N GLU A 302 -6.57 2.34 -21.75
CA GLU A 302 -7.82 3.00 -21.46
C GLU A 302 -7.59 4.19 -20.51
N LYS A 303 -8.34 5.27 -20.72
CA LYS A 303 -8.22 6.44 -19.84
C LYS A 303 -9.00 6.24 -18.55
N VAL A 304 -8.31 6.44 -17.42
CA VAL A 304 -8.94 6.51 -16.10
C VAL A 304 -9.57 7.89 -15.89
N THR A 305 -10.80 7.91 -15.41
CA THR A 305 -11.54 9.14 -15.04
C THR A 305 -12.10 8.98 -13.65
N SER A 306 -12.16 10.08 -12.90
CA SER A 306 -12.80 10.16 -11.60
C SER A 306 -13.51 11.50 -11.44
N ASP A 307 -14.55 11.54 -10.62
CA ASP A 307 -15.23 12.78 -10.26
C ASP A 307 -14.39 13.64 -9.28
N THR A 308 -13.39 13.04 -8.64
CA THR A 308 -12.44 13.70 -7.74
C THR A 308 -11.05 13.74 -8.33
N THR A 309 -10.33 14.81 -8.03
CA THR A 309 -8.92 14.96 -8.39
C THR A 309 -8.11 15.42 -7.18
N VAL A 310 -6.81 15.16 -7.21
CA VAL A 310 -5.85 15.72 -6.25
C VAL A 310 -4.70 16.37 -7.01
N ASN A 311 -4.35 17.60 -6.63
CA ASN A 311 -3.18 18.26 -7.21
C ASN A 311 -1.91 17.72 -6.58
N ASN A 312 -0.99 17.22 -7.41
CA ASN A 312 0.28 16.68 -6.96
C ASN A 312 1.48 17.61 -7.21
N GLY A 313 1.20 18.89 -7.47
CA GLY A 313 2.19 19.91 -7.75
C GLY A 313 2.48 20.11 -9.25
N VAL A 314 2.03 19.20 -10.13
CA VAL A 314 2.22 19.28 -11.60
C VAL A 314 0.89 19.21 -12.33
N ILE A 315 0.05 18.26 -11.93
CA ILE A 315 -1.26 18.00 -12.56
C ILE A 315 -2.34 17.76 -11.52
N ASP A 316 -3.59 17.89 -11.95
CA ASP A 316 -4.75 17.39 -11.20
C ASP A 316 -4.95 15.92 -11.56
N VAL A 317 -4.47 15.03 -10.70
CA VAL A 317 -4.49 13.58 -10.88
C VAL A 317 -5.91 13.05 -10.67
N PRO A 318 -6.46 12.19 -11.55
CA PRO A 318 -7.68 11.46 -11.27
C PRO A 318 -7.54 10.65 -9.97
N PHE A 319 -8.39 10.94 -8.99
CA PHE A 319 -8.32 10.33 -7.66
C PHE A 319 -9.49 9.38 -7.44
N ILE A 320 -9.22 8.08 -7.40
CA ILE A 320 -10.17 7.05 -7.01
C ILE A 320 -10.13 6.95 -5.50
N GLN A 321 -11.06 7.63 -4.86
CA GLN A 321 -11.12 7.78 -3.42
C GLN A 321 -12.03 6.71 -2.81
N LEU A 322 -11.56 6.07 -1.73
CA LEU A 322 -12.31 5.14 -0.90
C LEU A 322 -12.57 5.75 0.48
N ASP A 323 -13.63 5.28 1.15
CA ASP A 323 -14.04 5.76 2.46
C ASP A 323 -13.36 4.96 3.59
N PRO A 324 -12.69 5.63 4.55
CA PRO A 324 -12.19 4.99 5.77
C PRO A 324 -13.32 4.77 6.78
N ILE A 325 -13.10 3.87 7.75
CA ILE A 325 -14.06 3.50 8.78
C ILE A 325 -13.43 3.67 10.17
N SER A 326 -14.07 4.43 11.05
CA SER A 326 -13.64 4.56 12.45
C SER A 326 -14.04 3.30 13.24
N VAL A 327 -13.09 2.73 14.01
CA VAL A 327 -13.30 1.49 14.76
C VAL A 327 -12.83 1.65 16.20
N GLY A 328 -13.77 1.70 17.12
CA GLY A 328 -13.54 1.51 18.55
C GLY A 328 -13.85 0.08 18.99
N LYS A 329 -13.83 -0.16 20.30
CA LYS A 329 -14.07 -1.50 20.86
C LYS A 329 -15.42 -2.09 20.45
N ASP A 330 -16.46 -1.27 20.45
CA ASP A 330 -17.83 -1.71 20.16
C ASP A 330 -18.08 -1.96 18.66
N ASP A 331 -17.19 -1.45 17.80
CA ASP A 331 -17.32 -1.55 16.33
C ASP A 331 -16.65 -2.79 15.76
N ILE A 332 -15.74 -3.45 16.50
CA ILE A 332 -14.90 -4.56 16.03
C ILE A 332 -15.73 -5.66 15.38
N MET A 333 -16.83 -6.09 16.02
CA MET A 333 -17.68 -7.18 15.53
C MET A 333 -18.36 -6.86 14.19
N ASN A 334 -18.83 -5.62 14.05
CA ASN A 334 -19.62 -5.18 12.91
C ASN A 334 -18.77 -4.65 11.74
N THR A 335 -17.46 -4.55 11.93
CA THR A 335 -16.49 -4.09 10.92
C THR A 335 -15.46 -5.18 10.66
N ILE A 336 -14.43 -5.27 11.47
CA ILE A 336 -13.26 -6.14 11.29
C ILE A 336 -13.62 -7.61 11.18
N ILE A 337 -14.52 -8.10 12.06
CA ILE A 337 -14.95 -9.50 12.06
C ILE A 337 -15.96 -9.76 10.93
N ALA A 338 -16.90 -8.83 10.71
CA ALA A 338 -17.90 -8.94 9.64
C ALA A 338 -17.26 -9.00 8.25
N ASP A 339 -16.22 -8.18 8.02
CA ASP A 339 -15.45 -8.13 6.77
C ASP A 339 -14.44 -9.30 6.67
N LYS A 340 -14.30 -10.11 7.72
CA LYS A 340 -13.31 -11.21 7.80
C LYS A 340 -11.87 -10.75 7.66
N PHE A 341 -11.60 -9.48 7.98
CA PHE A 341 -10.25 -8.93 7.93
C PHE A 341 -9.35 -9.60 8.97
N HIS A 342 -9.87 -9.85 10.18
CA HIS A 342 -9.27 -10.72 11.19
C HIS A 342 -10.29 -11.69 11.74
N THR A 343 -9.82 -12.84 12.27
CA THR A 343 -10.72 -13.81 12.88
C THR A 343 -11.12 -13.39 14.30
N TYR A 344 -12.30 -13.80 14.73
CA TYR A 344 -12.76 -13.58 16.12
C TYR A 344 -11.77 -14.15 17.13
N GLU A 345 -11.28 -15.36 16.89
CA GLU A 345 -10.33 -16.06 17.76
C GLU A 345 -9.02 -15.31 17.92
N ASP A 346 -8.47 -14.77 16.82
CA ASP A 346 -7.23 -14.03 16.87
C ASP A 346 -7.39 -12.69 17.59
N VAL A 347 -8.49 -12.00 17.33
CA VAL A 347 -8.76 -10.68 17.93
C VAL A 347 -8.94 -10.79 19.44
N TYR A 348 -9.77 -11.74 19.91
CA TYR A 348 -10.14 -11.84 21.32
C TYR A 348 -9.30 -12.84 22.12
N LYS A 349 -8.19 -13.36 21.57
CA LYS A 349 -7.37 -14.40 22.23
C LYS A 349 -6.91 -14.05 23.64
N ASN A 350 -6.63 -12.75 23.87
CA ASN A 350 -6.13 -12.24 25.16
C ASN A 350 -7.26 -11.73 26.09
N VAL A 351 -8.48 -11.62 25.58
CA VAL A 351 -9.64 -11.16 26.36
C VAL A 351 -10.24 -12.35 27.09
N PRO A 352 -10.52 -12.27 28.42
CA PRO A 352 -11.22 -13.31 29.16
C PRO A 352 -12.54 -13.71 28.49
N GLU A 353 -12.89 -14.99 28.43
CA GLU A 353 -14.12 -15.46 27.75
C GLU A 353 -15.39 -14.76 28.25
N SER A 354 -15.44 -14.44 29.56
CA SER A 354 -16.58 -13.74 30.17
C SER A 354 -16.73 -12.28 29.75
N GLU A 355 -15.70 -11.70 29.07
CA GLU A 355 -15.65 -10.30 28.66
C GLU A 355 -15.67 -10.16 27.11
N ARG A 356 -15.71 -11.28 26.40
CA ARG A 356 -15.84 -11.30 24.94
C ARG A 356 -17.28 -11.01 24.52
N PRO A 357 -17.50 -10.29 23.40
CA PRO A 357 -18.83 -9.97 22.87
C PRO A 357 -19.57 -11.22 22.34
#